data_b6fb5d166c4075a23e7d2a948d40a332
#
_entry.id   b6fb5d166c4075a23e7d2a948d40a332
#
_cell.length_a   1.000
_cell.length_b   1.000
_cell.length_c   1.000
_cell.angle_alpha   90.00
_cell.angle_beta   90.00
_cell.angle_gamma   90.00
#
_symmetry.space_group_name_H-M   'P 1'
#
loop_
_entity.id
_entity.type
_entity.pdbx_description
1 polymer ?
#
loop_
_entity_poly.entity_id
_entity_poly.type
_entity_poly.pdbx_seq_one_letter_code
_entity_poly.pdbx_strand_id
1 'polypeptide(L)'
;MYVKCGALGRAQEVLKQLPARDAVSWNALIAGYAEQCKGEEALACFDLMQQEGISPDRVTFTCILKACASIGAIDKGKYFHDEIRRQGLLKHDIVLGNALVDMYARCGALSKSAEVLDELPHQNVISWSALIDGYVQKGRGQDALHCLERMQAKGLSPDAVTYISVLKACGVIGALDKGEQIHDEISRQGLLENSLVLGNALIDMYVKCGALVKAQAVLQGLTVHDVISWNTLIAGYAQQGQGEEAFKCLRAMQQKGISPVEVTYTCILKACSTLGAADKGEAIHDEILRQGLLKNNVVLGNALVDMYAKCGALEKAQQVLDELPIRDLISWNALITGYAQRGQFHNVLRCFRVMEHKGIFPDAITFSCVLNACSHSGLIEEGEIYFSNITSKYGIIPNSEHYTCMVDLFGRAGHLDKAVAVIQRMPSTDYPSVWSALLGSCRKWGDVDLGRWAFDHAIQVDGNDSAAYVCMANIYAAAGRQDDAENIELMRAESSRKFSGSCSVPKGSTC
;
A
#
# COMPACT_ATOMS: atom_id res chain seq x y z
N MET A 1 -37.09 14.96 -10.79
CA MET A 1 -37.49 14.03 -9.70
C MET A 1 -36.75 12.69 -9.83
N TYR A 2 -36.93 11.90 -10.89
CA TYR A 2 -36.28 10.57 -11.04
C TYR A 2 -34.79 10.60 -10.97
N VAL A 3 -34.10 11.62 -11.53
CA VAL A 3 -32.67 11.81 -11.43
C VAL A 3 -32.20 11.91 -9.98
N LYS A 4 -32.86 12.76 -9.17
CA LYS A 4 -32.55 12.93 -7.73
C LYS A 4 -32.80 11.66 -6.89
N CYS A 5 -33.70 10.78 -7.35
CA CYS A 5 -33.96 9.48 -6.72
C CYS A 5 -33.04 8.36 -7.24
N GLY A 6 -32.11 8.66 -8.12
CA GLY A 6 -31.20 7.67 -8.70
C GLY A 6 -31.83 6.75 -9.78
N ALA A 7 -33.08 6.93 -10.11
CA ALA A 7 -33.80 6.08 -11.08
C ALA A 7 -33.54 6.57 -12.52
N LEU A 8 -32.28 6.52 -13.00
CA LEU A 8 -31.88 7.12 -14.28
C LEU A 8 -32.52 6.48 -15.50
N GLY A 9 -32.76 5.17 -15.48
CA GLY A 9 -33.52 4.51 -16.59
C GLY A 9 -34.91 5.08 -16.79
N ARG A 10 -35.67 5.29 -15.69
CA ARG A 10 -36.97 5.94 -15.75
C ARG A 10 -36.89 7.41 -16.17
N ALA A 11 -35.83 8.12 -15.74
CA ALA A 11 -35.60 9.50 -16.17
C ALA A 11 -35.40 9.58 -17.70
N GLN A 12 -34.65 8.63 -18.28
CA GLN A 12 -34.41 8.52 -19.70
C GLN A 12 -35.71 8.18 -20.48
N GLU A 13 -36.54 7.29 -19.94
CA GLU A 13 -37.85 6.96 -20.54
C GLU A 13 -38.78 8.21 -20.59
N VAL A 14 -38.84 8.95 -19.48
CA VAL A 14 -39.62 10.18 -19.43
C VAL A 14 -39.08 11.20 -20.42
N LEU A 15 -37.75 11.37 -20.53
CA LEU A 15 -37.18 12.29 -21.52
C LEU A 15 -37.57 11.91 -22.95
N LYS A 16 -37.57 10.60 -23.27
CA LYS A 16 -38.01 10.10 -24.60
C LYS A 16 -39.48 10.38 -24.92
N GLN A 17 -40.34 10.45 -23.90
CA GLN A 17 -41.77 10.71 -24.03
C GLN A 17 -42.11 12.20 -24.08
N LEU A 18 -41.18 13.12 -23.78
CA LEU A 18 -41.44 14.55 -23.85
C LEU A 18 -41.70 15.00 -25.31
N PRO A 19 -42.73 15.76 -25.55
CA PRO A 19 -43.08 16.25 -26.91
C PRO A 19 -42.06 17.27 -27.43
N ALA A 20 -41.42 18.01 -26.54
CA ALA A 20 -40.30 18.91 -26.85
C ALA A 20 -39.20 18.73 -25.79
N ARG A 21 -37.99 18.59 -26.25
CA ARG A 21 -36.81 18.45 -25.40
C ARG A 21 -35.95 19.70 -25.53
N ASP A 22 -35.46 20.18 -24.42
CA ASP A 22 -34.59 21.36 -24.34
C ASP A 22 -33.23 21.01 -23.65
N ALA A 23 -32.30 21.96 -23.64
CA ALA A 23 -31.04 21.78 -23.00
C ALA A 23 -31.15 21.45 -21.50
N VAL A 24 -32.18 21.99 -20.81
CA VAL A 24 -32.38 21.76 -19.37
C VAL A 24 -32.73 20.30 -19.06
N SER A 25 -33.62 19.71 -19.88
CA SER A 25 -34.04 18.31 -19.73
C SER A 25 -32.91 17.33 -20.01
N TRP A 26 -32.06 17.58 -21.03
CA TRP A 26 -30.86 16.83 -21.31
C TRP A 26 -29.78 16.99 -20.22
N ASN A 27 -29.53 18.25 -19.79
CA ASN A 27 -28.57 18.54 -18.73
C ASN A 27 -28.91 17.82 -17.41
N ALA A 28 -30.22 17.74 -17.06
CA ALA A 28 -30.63 17.01 -15.88
C ALA A 28 -30.28 15.51 -15.96
N LEU A 29 -30.44 14.87 -17.13
CA LEU A 29 -30.10 13.45 -17.31
C LEU A 29 -28.61 13.23 -17.35
N ILE A 30 -27.86 14.07 -18.10
CA ILE A 30 -26.38 14.01 -18.20
C ILE A 30 -25.76 14.20 -16.82
N ALA A 31 -26.21 15.20 -16.04
CA ALA A 31 -25.75 15.43 -14.68
C ALA A 31 -26.00 14.21 -13.78
N GLY A 32 -27.18 13.60 -13.87
CA GLY A 32 -27.49 12.41 -13.09
C GLY A 32 -26.60 11.21 -13.39
N TYR A 33 -26.29 10.96 -14.66
CA TYR A 33 -25.33 9.92 -15.04
C TYR A 33 -23.91 10.25 -14.55
N ALA A 34 -23.45 11.50 -14.70
CA ALA A 34 -22.14 11.95 -14.23
C ALA A 34 -22.00 11.83 -12.70
N GLU A 35 -23.04 12.15 -11.93
CA GLU A 35 -23.06 12.02 -10.46
C GLU A 35 -23.01 10.55 -9.99
N GLN A 36 -23.57 9.62 -10.77
CA GLN A 36 -23.50 8.18 -10.49
C GLN A 36 -22.26 7.50 -11.05
N CYS A 37 -21.25 8.26 -11.50
CA CYS A 37 -20.03 7.76 -12.12
C CYS A 37 -20.27 6.88 -13.38
N LYS A 38 -21.40 7.09 -14.07
CA LYS A 38 -21.77 6.45 -15.34
C LYS A 38 -21.40 7.36 -16.51
N GLY A 39 -20.09 7.57 -16.68
CA GLY A 39 -19.57 8.56 -17.63
C GLY A 39 -19.85 8.22 -19.09
N GLU A 40 -19.83 6.94 -19.48
CA GLU A 40 -20.13 6.55 -20.86
C GLU A 40 -21.59 6.83 -21.24
N GLU A 41 -22.53 6.58 -20.33
CA GLU A 41 -23.94 6.87 -20.53
C GLU A 41 -24.20 8.39 -20.58
N ALA A 42 -23.46 9.17 -19.78
CA ALA A 42 -23.54 10.64 -19.85
C ALA A 42 -23.08 11.17 -21.23
N LEU A 43 -21.97 10.61 -21.74
CA LEU A 43 -21.45 10.96 -23.07
C LEU A 43 -22.42 10.53 -24.20
N ALA A 44 -23.00 9.35 -24.09
CA ALA A 44 -24.03 8.90 -25.05
C ALA A 44 -25.27 9.82 -25.05
N CYS A 45 -25.69 10.31 -23.88
CA CYS A 45 -26.76 11.30 -23.79
C CYS A 45 -26.38 12.62 -24.44
N PHE A 46 -25.16 13.06 -24.33
CA PHE A 46 -24.65 14.26 -25.01
C PHE A 46 -24.67 14.11 -26.53
N ASP A 47 -24.23 12.96 -27.05
CA ASP A 47 -24.24 12.67 -28.47
C ASP A 47 -25.70 12.70 -29.02
N LEU A 48 -26.65 12.14 -28.28
CA LEU A 48 -28.09 12.17 -28.64
C LEU A 48 -28.62 13.60 -28.61
N MET A 49 -28.28 14.41 -27.60
CA MET A 49 -28.66 15.82 -27.52
C MET A 49 -28.20 16.60 -28.77
N GLN A 50 -26.96 16.37 -29.22
CA GLN A 50 -26.43 17.00 -30.42
C GLN A 50 -27.16 16.52 -31.72
N GLN A 51 -27.46 15.22 -31.81
CA GLN A 51 -28.21 14.64 -32.93
C GLN A 51 -29.62 15.23 -33.07
N GLU A 52 -30.24 15.63 -31.94
CA GLU A 52 -31.51 16.33 -31.93
C GLU A 52 -31.40 17.84 -32.26
N GLY A 53 -30.17 18.32 -32.56
CA GLY A 53 -29.92 19.71 -32.92
C GLY A 53 -29.93 20.67 -31.71
N ILE A 54 -29.90 20.15 -30.48
CA ILE A 54 -29.89 20.97 -29.27
C ILE A 54 -28.44 21.35 -28.94
N SER A 55 -28.14 22.65 -28.92
CA SER A 55 -26.82 23.18 -28.67
C SER A 55 -26.42 23.01 -27.20
N PRO A 56 -25.22 22.48 -26.90
CA PRO A 56 -24.69 22.40 -25.54
C PRO A 56 -24.47 23.79 -24.93
N ASP A 57 -24.81 23.93 -23.68
CA ASP A 57 -24.59 25.14 -22.89
C ASP A 57 -23.48 24.92 -21.82
N ARG A 58 -23.25 25.93 -20.97
CA ARG A 58 -22.24 25.88 -19.90
C ARG A 58 -22.48 24.72 -18.92
N VAL A 59 -23.75 24.43 -18.62
CA VAL A 59 -24.12 23.34 -17.69
C VAL A 59 -23.84 22.00 -18.35
N THR A 60 -24.19 21.86 -19.64
CA THR A 60 -23.86 20.65 -20.42
C THR A 60 -22.38 20.35 -20.37
N PHE A 61 -21.54 21.34 -20.71
CA PHE A 61 -20.06 21.15 -20.68
C PHE A 61 -19.53 20.81 -19.29
N THR A 62 -20.04 21.47 -18.23
CA THR A 62 -19.63 21.15 -16.86
C THR A 62 -19.95 19.69 -16.49
N CYS A 63 -21.13 19.20 -16.86
CA CYS A 63 -21.56 17.82 -16.58
C CYS A 63 -20.74 16.81 -17.39
N ILE A 64 -20.45 17.09 -18.65
CA ILE A 64 -19.65 16.22 -19.53
C ILE A 64 -18.18 16.17 -19.10
N LEU A 65 -17.59 17.28 -18.66
CA LEU A 65 -16.23 17.27 -18.10
C LEU A 65 -16.15 16.40 -16.83
N LYS A 66 -17.16 16.46 -15.95
CA LYS A 66 -17.27 15.56 -14.79
C LYS A 66 -17.40 14.09 -15.23
N ALA A 67 -18.17 13.82 -16.28
CA ALA A 67 -18.29 12.48 -16.85
C ALA A 67 -16.93 11.97 -17.39
N CYS A 68 -16.20 12.79 -18.17
CA CYS A 68 -14.87 12.47 -18.64
C CYS A 68 -13.88 12.20 -17.48
N ALA A 69 -13.95 13.00 -16.41
CA ALA A 69 -13.14 12.82 -15.21
C ALA A 69 -13.41 11.48 -14.53
N SER A 70 -14.67 11.05 -14.45
CA SER A 70 -15.08 9.82 -13.77
C SER A 70 -14.60 8.53 -14.46
N ILE A 71 -14.42 8.56 -15.79
CA ILE A 71 -13.99 7.40 -16.60
C ILE A 71 -12.55 7.55 -17.13
N GLY A 72 -11.86 8.65 -16.79
CA GLY A 72 -10.49 8.91 -17.26
C GLY A 72 -10.39 9.19 -18.77
N ALA A 73 -11.47 9.64 -19.43
CA ALA A 73 -11.54 9.86 -20.88
C ALA A 73 -10.85 11.18 -21.30
N ILE A 74 -9.52 11.22 -21.21
CA ILE A 74 -8.72 12.42 -21.44
C ILE A 74 -8.89 12.99 -22.86
N ASP A 75 -8.98 12.16 -23.89
CA ASP A 75 -9.05 12.63 -25.28
C ASP A 75 -10.40 13.28 -25.58
N LYS A 76 -11.51 12.72 -25.04
CA LYS A 76 -12.80 13.39 -25.08
C LYS A 76 -12.78 14.70 -24.29
N GLY A 77 -12.14 14.72 -23.13
CA GLY A 77 -11.93 15.92 -22.33
C GLY A 77 -11.18 17.03 -23.08
N LYS A 78 -10.14 16.69 -23.83
CA LYS A 78 -9.41 17.64 -24.70
C LYS A 78 -10.31 18.20 -25.81
N TYR A 79 -11.07 17.33 -26.46
CA TYR A 79 -12.03 17.75 -27.48
C TYR A 79 -13.03 18.79 -26.94
N PHE A 80 -13.60 18.55 -25.77
CA PHE A 80 -14.52 19.49 -25.13
C PHE A 80 -13.81 20.78 -24.68
N HIS A 81 -12.57 20.69 -24.20
CA HIS A 81 -11.79 21.88 -23.87
C HIS A 81 -11.60 22.79 -25.09
N ASP A 82 -11.22 22.22 -26.25
CA ASP A 82 -11.04 22.98 -27.49
C ASP A 82 -12.36 23.60 -27.97
N GLU A 83 -13.50 22.89 -27.80
CA GLU A 83 -14.82 23.41 -28.12
C GLU A 83 -15.22 24.59 -27.23
N ILE A 84 -15.01 24.46 -25.91
CA ILE A 84 -15.24 25.50 -24.92
C ILE A 84 -14.40 26.74 -25.21
N ARG A 85 -13.11 26.53 -25.60
CA ARG A 85 -12.20 27.61 -25.98
C ARG A 85 -12.66 28.31 -27.26
N ARG A 86 -13.10 27.56 -28.29
CA ARG A 86 -13.61 28.09 -29.56
C ARG A 86 -14.85 28.95 -29.35
N GLN A 87 -15.74 28.54 -28.44
CA GLN A 87 -16.93 29.30 -28.07
C GLN A 87 -16.65 30.49 -27.12
N GLY A 88 -15.41 30.65 -26.65
CA GLY A 88 -15.02 31.75 -25.75
C GLY A 88 -15.62 31.69 -24.36
N LEU A 89 -16.14 30.54 -23.93
CA LEU A 89 -16.88 30.39 -22.68
C LEU A 89 -16.03 30.55 -21.41
N LEU A 90 -14.70 30.31 -21.51
CA LEU A 90 -13.78 30.39 -20.37
C LEU A 90 -13.58 31.79 -19.82
N LYS A 91 -13.78 32.84 -20.66
CA LYS A 91 -13.48 34.24 -20.26
C LYS A 91 -14.36 34.75 -19.11
N HIS A 92 -15.55 34.16 -18.95
CA HIS A 92 -16.56 34.66 -18.01
C HIS A 92 -17.15 33.59 -17.08
N ASP A 93 -16.67 32.32 -17.13
CA ASP A 93 -17.24 31.23 -16.37
C ASP A 93 -16.19 30.47 -15.55
N ILE A 94 -16.07 30.85 -14.29
CA ILE A 94 -15.15 30.22 -13.33
C ILE A 94 -15.55 28.76 -13.02
N VAL A 95 -16.84 28.41 -13.09
CA VAL A 95 -17.32 27.04 -12.82
C VAL A 95 -16.85 26.09 -13.90
N LEU A 96 -16.91 26.52 -15.15
CA LEU A 96 -16.42 25.74 -16.28
C LEU A 96 -14.89 25.61 -16.25
N GLY A 97 -14.19 26.68 -15.86
CA GLY A 97 -12.74 26.64 -15.62
C GLY A 97 -12.37 25.63 -14.54
N ASN A 98 -13.05 25.65 -13.39
CA ASN A 98 -12.83 24.68 -12.32
C ASN A 98 -13.09 23.24 -12.79
N ALA A 99 -14.15 23.01 -13.58
CA ALA A 99 -14.47 21.69 -14.11
C ALA A 99 -13.39 21.17 -15.08
N LEU A 100 -12.75 22.04 -15.87
CA LEU A 100 -11.62 21.69 -16.73
C LEU A 100 -10.38 21.31 -15.92
N VAL A 101 -10.03 22.10 -14.90
CA VAL A 101 -8.91 21.80 -14.00
C VAL A 101 -9.13 20.46 -13.32
N ASP A 102 -10.32 20.20 -12.76
CA ASP A 102 -10.69 18.93 -12.11
C ASP A 102 -10.64 17.75 -13.10
N MET A 103 -11.18 17.93 -14.31
CA MET A 103 -11.15 16.89 -15.35
C MET A 103 -9.73 16.46 -15.69
N TYR A 104 -8.83 17.42 -15.99
CA TYR A 104 -7.44 17.09 -16.30
C TYR A 104 -6.70 16.49 -15.09
N ALA A 105 -6.96 17.00 -13.88
CA ALA A 105 -6.36 16.49 -12.66
C ALA A 105 -6.72 15.02 -12.42
N ARG A 106 -8.01 14.68 -12.49
CA ARG A 106 -8.51 13.30 -12.31
C ARG A 106 -8.06 12.35 -13.42
N CYS A 107 -8.01 12.82 -14.66
CA CYS A 107 -7.45 12.03 -15.77
C CYS A 107 -5.92 11.85 -15.65
N GLY A 108 -5.25 12.48 -14.69
CA GLY A 108 -3.81 12.36 -14.44
C GLY A 108 -2.94 13.25 -15.33
N ALA A 109 -3.51 14.13 -16.13
CA ALA A 109 -2.81 15.11 -16.95
C ALA A 109 -2.48 16.39 -16.16
N LEU A 110 -1.71 16.23 -15.08
CA LEU A 110 -1.47 17.28 -14.08
C LEU A 110 -0.80 18.53 -14.65
N SER A 111 0.14 18.37 -15.58
CA SER A 111 0.78 19.51 -16.24
C SER A 111 -0.25 20.33 -17.01
N LYS A 112 -1.17 19.66 -17.74
CA LYS A 112 -2.24 20.34 -18.46
C LYS A 112 -3.26 21.00 -17.53
N SER A 113 -3.56 20.36 -16.41
CA SER A 113 -4.41 20.93 -15.35
C SER A 113 -3.82 22.22 -14.79
N ALA A 114 -2.50 22.24 -14.54
CA ALA A 114 -1.79 23.43 -14.07
C ALA A 114 -1.77 24.55 -15.12
N GLU A 115 -1.52 24.22 -16.40
CA GLU A 115 -1.58 25.19 -17.52
C GLU A 115 -2.97 25.84 -17.61
N VAL A 116 -4.03 25.01 -17.58
CA VAL A 116 -5.42 25.53 -17.61
C VAL A 116 -5.68 26.44 -16.43
N LEU A 117 -5.25 26.06 -15.21
CA LEU A 117 -5.38 26.90 -14.02
C LEU A 117 -4.69 28.25 -14.21
N ASP A 118 -3.47 28.26 -14.78
CA ASP A 118 -2.70 29.50 -14.99
C ASP A 118 -3.32 30.37 -16.10
N GLU A 119 -4.03 29.80 -17.08
CA GLU A 119 -4.75 30.52 -18.14
C GLU A 119 -6.08 31.12 -17.65
N LEU A 120 -6.63 30.65 -16.51
CA LEU A 120 -7.90 31.18 -16.02
C LEU A 120 -7.77 32.64 -15.58
N PRO A 121 -8.68 33.55 -16.05
CA PRO A 121 -8.66 34.96 -15.70
C PRO A 121 -8.91 35.22 -14.21
N HIS A 122 -9.68 34.33 -13.58
CA HIS A 122 -9.97 34.36 -12.15
C HIS A 122 -9.76 32.95 -11.58
N GLN A 123 -8.88 32.84 -10.63
CA GLN A 123 -8.61 31.62 -9.87
C GLN A 123 -9.28 31.70 -8.50
N ASN A 124 -9.83 30.60 -8.03
CA ASN A 124 -10.43 30.53 -6.71
C ASN A 124 -9.93 29.29 -5.94
N VAL A 125 -10.37 29.16 -4.69
CA VAL A 125 -10.02 28.02 -3.82
C VAL A 125 -10.36 26.68 -4.49
N ILE A 126 -11.51 26.60 -5.17
CA ILE A 126 -11.98 25.34 -5.79
C ILE A 126 -11.02 24.87 -6.91
N SER A 127 -10.57 25.80 -7.77
CA SER A 127 -9.64 25.44 -8.86
C SER A 127 -8.28 24.97 -8.32
N TRP A 128 -7.75 25.62 -7.28
CA TRP A 128 -6.51 25.20 -6.64
C TRP A 128 -6.68 23.87 -5.90
N SER A 129 -7.78 23.66 -5.16
CA SER A 129 -8.06 22.43 -4.45
C SER A 129 -8.16 21.22 -5.39
N ALA A 130 -8.79 21.40 -6.57
CA ALA A 130 -8.88 20.36 -7.59
C ALA A 130 -7.49 19.94 -8.11
N LEU A 131 -6.59 20.90 -8.36
CA LEU A 131 -5.21 20.60 -8.80
C LEU A 131 -4.41 19.94 -7.67
N ILE A 132 -4.50 20.45 -6.44
CA ILE A 132 -3.83 19.88 -5.25
C ILE A 132 -4.27 18.44 -5.05
N ASP A 133 -5.59 18.16 -5.06
CA ASP A 133 -6.12 16.80 -4.91
C ASP A 133 -5.63 15.87 -6.01
N GLY A 134 -5.56 16.35 -7.25
CA GLY A 134 -4.99 15.59 -8.37
C GLY A 134 -3.52 15.20 -8.16
N TYR A 135 -2.68 16.10 -7.66
CA TYR A 135 -1.29 15.78 -7.30
C TYR A 135 -1.23 14.74 -6.18
N VAL A 136 -2.06 14.89 -5.15
CA VAL A 136 -2.12 13.94 -4.02
C VAL A 136 -2.53 12.54 -4.47
N GLN A 137 -3.55 12.43 -5.33
CA GLN A 137 -4.02 11.14 -5.86
C GLN A 137 -2.94 10.40 -6.70
N LYS A 138 -2.02 11.15 -7.32
CA LYS A 138 -0.89 10.59 -8.08
C LYS A 138 0.39 10.42 -7.25
N GLY A 139 0.32 10.60 -5.93
CA GLY A 139 1.47 10.46 -5.03
C GLY A 139 2.51 11.58 -5.14
N ARG A 140 2.20 12.68 -5.84
CA ARG A 140 3.09 13.83 -6.04
C ARG A 140 2.91 14.87 -4.92
N GLY A 141 3.17 14.47 -3.69
CA GLY A 141 2.91 15.29 -2.51
C GLY A 141 3.69 16.61 -2.48
N GLN A 142 4.94 16.62 -2.98
CA GLN A 142 5.75 17.84 -3.03
C GLN A 142 5.13 18.91 -3.94
N ASP A 143 4.60 18.51 -5.10
CA ASP A 143 3.94 19.43 -6.02
C ASP A 143 2.62 19.95 -5.43
N ALA A 144 1.90 19.13 -4.67
CA ALA A 144 0.71 19.56 -3.95
C ALA A 144 1.03 20.66 -2.93
N LEU A 145 2.14 20.52 -2.18
CA LEU A 145 2.61 21.56 -1.23
C LEU A 145 3.02 22.84 -1.96
N HIS A 146 3.71 22.72 -3.09
CA HIS A 146 4.06 23.87 -3.90
C HIS A 146 2.82 24.61 -4.44
N CYS A 147 1.79 23.88 -4.85
CA CYS A 147 0.51 24.49 -5.23
C CYS A 147 -0.15 25.25 -4.09
N LEU A 148 -0.10 24.72 -2.86
CA LEU A 148 -0.59 25.45 -1.67
C LEU A 148 0.14 26.77 -1.49
N GLU A 149 1.46 26.79 -1.59
CA GLU A 149 2.27 27.99 -1.45
C GLU A 149 1.94 29.05 -2.54
N ARG A 150 1.77 28.60 -3.78
CA ARG A 150 1.34 29.46 -4.91
C ARG A 150 -0.06 30.03 -4.68
N MET A 151 -0.99 29.22 -4.18
CA MET A 151 -2.35 29.65 -3.83
C MET A 151 -2.32 30.75 -2.76
N GLN A 152 -1.57 30.54 -1.67
CA GLN A 152 -1.41 31.51 -0.59
C GLN A 152 -0.71 32.80 -1.05
N ALA A 153 0.32 32.69 -1.91
CA ALA A 153 1.00 33.83 -2.51
C ALA A 153 0.07 34.72 -3.35
N LYS A 154 -1.02 34.16 -3.90
CA LYS A 154 -2.08 34.89 -4.59
C LYS A 154 -3.14 35.48 -3.64
N GLY A 155 -2.95 35.37 -2.33
CA GLY A 155 -3.87 35.89 -1.32
C GLY A 155 -5.14 35.04 -1.14
N LEU A 156 -5.16 33.79 -1.65
CA LEU A 156 -6.28 32.87 -1.48
C LEU A 156 -6.08 32.05 -0.21
N SER A 157 -7.04 32.11 0.72
CA SER A 157 -7.02 31.31 1.94
C SER A 157 -7.53 29.89 1.65
N PRO A 158 -6.76 28.82 2.01
CA PRO A 158 -7.22 27.46 1.89
C PRO A 158 -8.47 27.19 2.73
N ASP A 159 -9.37 26.38 2.22
CA ASP A 159 -10.52 25.87 2.95
C ASP A 159 -10.24 24.50 3.58
N ALA A 160 -11.22 23.95 4.31
CA ALA A 160 -11.09 22.65 4.96
C ALA A 160 -10.76 21.52 3.96
N VAL A 161 -11.32 21.56 2.75
CA VAL A 161 -11.07 20.55 1.70
C VAL A 161 -9.62 20.63 1.22
N THR A 162 -9.13 21.84 0.97
CA THR A 162 -7.73 22.07 0.60
C THR A 162 -6.78 21.54 1.68
N TYR A 163 -7.03 21.88 2.96
CA TYR A 163 -6.22 21.41 4.07
C TYR A 163 -6.22 19.87 4.19
N ILE A 164 -7.36 19.20 4.02
CA ILE A 164 -7.43 17.73 4.04
C ILE A 164 -6.53 17.13 2.96
N SER A 165 -6.57 17.64 1.74
CA SER A 165 -5.74 17.14 0.64
C SER A 165 -4.26 17.39 0.90
N VAL A 166 -3.89 18.56 1.40
CA VAL A 166 -2.49 18.89 1.72
C VAL A 166 -1.96 18.08 2.91
N LEU A 167 -2.76 17.86 3.96
CA LEU A 167 -2.39 16.97 5.07
C LEU A 167 -2.13 15.55 4.61
N LYS A 168 -2.97 15.02 3.69
CA LYS A 168 -2.69 13.73 3.06
C LYS A 168 -1.36 13.73 2.31
N ALA A 169 -1.04 14.81 1.58
CA ALA A 169 0.26 14.97 0.92
C ALA A 169 1.40 14.90 1.93
N CYS A 170 1.34 15.67 3.03
CA CYS A 170 2.34 15.65 4.09
C CYS A 170 2.55 14.24 4.66
N GLY A 171 1.46 13.50 4.92
CA GLY A 171 1.54 12.13 5.41
C GLY A 171 2.20 11.16 4.44
N VAL A 172 1.92 11.28 3.13
CA VAL A 172 2.51 10.41 2.09
C VAL A 172 4.01 10.64 1.93
N ILE A 173 4.47 11.89 1.98
CA ILE A 173 5.90 12.23 1.81
C ILE A 173 6.68 12.33 3.13
N GLY A 174 6.02 12.13 4.27
CA GLY A 174 6.65 12.23 5.59
C GLY A 174 7.06 13.65 6.00
N ALA A 175 6.42 14.69 5.44
CA ALA A 175 6.77 16.10 5.70
C ALA A 175 6.15 16.60 7.03
N LEU A 176 6.69 16.15 8.15
CA LEU A 176 6.17 16.46 9.49
C LEU A 176 6.15 17.97 9.77
N ASP A 177 7.28 18.67 9.53
CA ASP A 177 7.41 20.11 9.83
C ASP A 177 6.37 20.95 9.09
N LYS A 178 6.10 20.61 7.81
CA LYS A 178 5.07 21.29 7.03
C LYS A 178 3.67 20.96 7.54
N GLY A 179 3.44 19.70 7.93
CA GLY A 179 2.20 19.27 8.56
C GLY A 179 1.90 20.01 9.85
N GLU A 180 2.92 20.29 10.67
CA GLU A 180 2.79 21.08 11.90
C GLU A 180 2.43 22.54 11.61
N GLN A 181 3.11 23.17 10.64
CA GLN A 181 2.77 24.53 10.20
C GLN A 181 1.31 24.65 9.75
N ILE A 182 0.82 23.65 9.02
CA ILE A 182 -0.57 23.58 8.57
C ILE A 182 -1.51 23.38 9.76
N HIS A 183 -1.16 22.52 10.73
CA HIS A 183 -1.94 22.32 11.95
C HIS A 183 -2.09 23.63 12.75
N ASP A 184 -1.01 24.38 12.93
CA ASP A 184 -1.02 25.68 13.60
C ASP A 184 -1.92 26.68 12.86
N GLU A 185 -1.89 26.67 11.53
CA GLU A 185 -2.74 27.55 10.72
C GLU A 185 -4.23 27.19 10.85
N ILE A 186 -4.55 25.90 10.77
CA ILE A 186 -5.91 25.37 10.98
C ILE A 186 -6.44 25.76 12.36
N SER A 187 -5.58 25.64 13.39
CA SER A 187 -5.93 25.99 14.77
C SER A 187 -6.17 27.49 14.93
N ARG A 188 -5.33 28.34 14.34
CA ARG A 188 -5.51 29.81 14.33
C ARG A 188 -6.81 30.25 13.65
N GLN A 189 -7.23 29.52 12.62
CA GLN A 189 -8.49 29.77 11.91
C GLN A 189 -9.73 29.18 12.60
N GLY A 190 -9.57 28.44 13.68
CA GLY A 190 -10.66 27.79 14.42
C GLY A 190 -11.41 26.71 13.64
N LEU A 191 -10.81 26.14 12.58
CA LEU A 191 -11.47 25.19 11.69
C LEU A 191 -11.69 23.81 12.31
N LEU A 192 -10.93 23.46 13.36
CA LEU A 192 -11.04 22.17 14.05
C LEU A 192 -12.33 22.02 14.86
N GLU A 193 -12.85 23.10 15.41
CA GLU A 193 -14.04 23.07 16.26
C GLU A 193 -15.29 22.55 15.53
N ASN A 194 -15.31 22.74 14.21
CA ASN A 194 -16.48 22.46 13.37
C ASN A 194 -16.26 21.33 12.34
N SER A 195 -15.08 20.69 12.32
CA SER A 195 -14.77 19.70 11.28
C SER A 195 -14.04 18.45 11.82
N LEU A 196 -14.82 17.43 12.17
CA LEU A 196 -14.28 16.11 12.54
C LEU A 196 -13.42 15.51 11.42
N VAL A 197 -13.80 15.73 10.15
CA VAL A 197 -13.05 15.22 8.98
C VAL A 197 -11.65 15.82 8.93
N LEU A 198 -11.51 17.11 9.26
CA LEU A 198 -10.21 17.78 9.31
C LEU A 198 -9.36 17.27 10.49
N GLY A 199 -9.99 17.03 11.64
CA GLY A 199 -9.33 16.38 12.79
C GLY A 199 -8.81 14.99 12.44
N ASN A 200 -9.61 14.17 11.75
CA ASN A 200 -9.21 12.84 11.28
C ASN A 200 -8.05 12.92 10.27
N ALA A 201 -8.04 13.92 9.39
CA ALA A 201 -6.94 14.12 8.44
C ALA A 201 -5.62 14.53 9.15
N LEU A 202 -5.69 15.32 10.22
CA LEU A 202 -4.53 15.64 11.05
C LEU A 202 -4.00 14.41 11.78
N ILE A 203 -4.87 13.61 12.37
CA ILE A 203 -4.48 12.35 13.02
C ILE A 203 -3.78 11.42 12.02
N ASP A 204 -4.36 11.23 10.83
CA ASP A 204 -3.79 10.39 9.76
C ASP A 204 -2.41 10.91 9.30
N MET A 205 -2.28 12.22 9.12
CA MET A 205 -1.00 12.85 8.78
C MET A 205 0.07 12.58 9.84
N TYR A 206 -0.24 12.82 11.13
CA TYR A 206 0.72 12.56 12.21
C TYR A 206 1.07 11.10 12.35
N VAL A 207 0.10 10.19 12.20
CA VAL A 207 0.32 8.73 12.21
C VAL A 207 1.29 8.33 11.09
N LYS A 208 1.07 8.79 9.87
CA LYS A 208 1.92 8.49 8.71
C LYS A 208 3.32 9.08 8.84
N CYS A 209 3.46 10.24 9.46
CA CYS A 209 4.76 10.86 9.78
C CYS A 209 5.44 10.23 11.01
N GLY A 210 4.82 9.24 11.67
CA GLY A 210 5.38 8.57 12.85
C GLY A 210 5.24 9.33 14.16
N ALA A 211 4.58 10.49 14.17
CA ALA A 211 4.43 11.37 15.33
C ALA A 211 3.18 11.01 16.17
N LEU A 212 3.11 9.77 16.69
CA LEU A 212 1.92 9.21 17.35
C LEU A 212 1.47 10.00 18.59
N VAL A 213 2.41 10.56 19.35
CA VAL A 213 2.08 11.39 20.52
C VAL A 213 1.30 12.63 20.11
N LYS A 214 1.68 13.28 18.99
CA LYS A 214 0.96 14.43 18.44
C LYS A 214 -0.41 14.02 17.88
N ALA A 215 -0.49 12.87 17.21
CA ALA A 215 -1.77 12.30 16.75
C ALA A 215 -2.74 12.09 17.93
N GLN A 216 -2.24 11.56 19.04
CA GLN A 216 -3.02 11.35 20.25
C GLN A 216 -3.46 12.67 20.88
N ALA A 217 -2.59 13.69 20.92
CA ALA A 217 -2.94 15.01 21.43
C ALA A 217 -4.06 15.66 20.61
N VAL A 218 -4.00 15.55 19.27
CA VAL A 218 -5.08 16.02 18.40
C VAL A 218 -6.38 15.29 18.72
N LEU A 219 -6.36 13.95 18.82
CA LEU A 219 -7.55 13.18 19.16
C LEU A 219 -8.16 13.61 20.49
N GLN A 220 -7.33 13.86 21.52
CA GLN A 220 -7.81 14.29 22.85
C GLN A 220 -8.41 15.71 22.82
N GLY A 221 -7.93 16.59 21.93
CA GLY A 221 -8.41 17.94 21.74
C GLY A 221 -9.74 18.06 20.96
N LEU A 222 -10.13 16.99 20.24
CA LEU A 222 -11.40 17.01 19.49
C LEU A 222 -12.62 16.96 20.44
N THR A 223 -13.60 17.78 20.16
CA THR A 223 -14.88 17.82 20.91
C THR A 223 -15.75 16.60 20.64
N VAL A 224 -15.69 16.07 19.42
CA VAL A 224 -16.43 14.89 18.97
C VAL A 224 -15.43 13.84 18.49
N HIS A 225 -15.67 12.59 18.85
CA HIS A 225 -14.84 11.46 18.47
C HIS A 225 -15.69 10.46 17.67
N ASP A 226 -15.14 9.90 16.60
CA ASP A 226 -15.76 8.81 15.86
C ASP A 226 -14.87 7.55 15.84
N VAL A 227 -15.40 6.49 15.29
CA VAL A 227 -14.68 5.22 15.13
C VAL A 227 -13.44 5.39 14.25
N ILE A 228 -13.48 6.30 13.25
CA ILE A 228 -12.40 6.50 12.28
C ILE A 228 -11.17 7.09 12.97
N SER A 229 -11.36 8.15 13.80
CA SER A 229 -10.26 8.79 14.54
C SER A 229 -9.53 7.81 15.46
N TRP A 230 -10.29 6.99 16.21
CA TRP A 230 -9.72 5.97 17.09
C TRP A 230 -9.01 4.88 16.30
N ASN A 231 -9.62 4.35 15.23
CA ASN A 231 -9.02 3.30 14.41
C ASN A 231 -7.73 3.75 13.75
N THR A 232 -7.65 4.99 13.27
CA THR A 232 -6.43 5.56 12.68
C THR A 232 -5.29 5.58 13.70
N LEU A 233 -5.55 6.01 14.94
CA LEU A 233 -4.53 6.05 15.99
C LEU A 233 -4.14 4.64 16.45
N ILE A 234 -5.10 3.73 16.66
CA ILE A 234 -4.85 2.32 17.03
C ILE A 234 -4.02 1.62 15.97
N ALA A 235 -4.35 1.82 14.68
CA ALA A 235 -3.60 1.26 13.56
C ALA A 235 -2.16 1.79 13.53
N GLY A 236 -1.95 3.08 13.79
CA GLY A 236 -0.65 3.70 13.86
C GLY A 236 0.23 3.09 14.97
N TYR A 237 -0.30 2.95 16.17
CA TYR A 237 0.42 2.30 17.28
C TYR A 237 0.73 0.83 16.97
N ALA A 238 -0.22 0.08 16.40
CA ALA A 238 -0.02 -1.30 16.00
C ALA A 238 1.07 -1.47 14.92
N GLN A 239 1.13 -0.54 13.95
CA GLN A 239 2.15 -0.55 12.89
C GLN A 239 3.55 -0.25 13.41
N GLN A 240 3.68 0.63 14.40
CA GLN A 240 4.97 0.97 15.01
C GLN A 240 5.41 0.00 16.12
N GLY A 241 4.69 -1.11 16.32
CA GLY A 241 5.00 -2.09 17.35
C GLY A 241 4.67 -1.63 18.77
N GLN A 242 3.99 -0.49 18.94
CA GLN A 242 3.58 0.06 20.23
C GLN A 242 2.22 -0.52 20.67
N GLY A 243 2.13 -1.85 20.74
CA GLY A 243 0.87 -2.55 20.96
C GLY A 243 0.19 -2.21 22.30
N GLU A 244 0.94 -1.92 23.37
CA GLU A 244 0.35 -1.53 24.66
C GLU A 244 -0.42 -0.21 24.55
N GLU A 245 0.10 0.75 23.78
CA GLU A 245 -0.58 2.02 23.53
C GLU A 245 -1.84 1.83 22.68
N ALA A 246 -1.80 0.90 21.71
CA ALA A 246 -2.99 0.52 20.94
C ALA A 246 -4.10 -0.03 21.86
N PHE A 247 -3.76 -0.86 22.87
CA PHE A 247 -4.73 -1.34 23.86
C PHE A 247 -5.26 -0.24 24.78
N LYS A 248 -4.42 0.74 25.17
CA LYS A 248 -4.89 1.91 25.93
C LYS A 248 -5.89 2.72 25.12
N CYS A 249 -5.64 2.92 23.84
CA CYS A 249 -6.57 3.59 22.93
C CYS A 249 -7.90 2.83 22.81
N LEU A 250 -7.87 1.50 22.67
CA LEU A 250 -9.09 0.69 22.63
C LEU A 250 -9.94 0.88 23.89
N ARG A 251 -9.32 0.82 25.09
CA ARG A 251 -10.03 1.04 26.36
C ARG A 251 -10.61 2.46 26.44
N ALA A 252 -9.84 3.47 26.02
CA ALA A 252 -10.31 4.86 26.03
C ALA A 252 -11.49 5.06 25.05
N MET A 253 -11.45 4.44 23.87
CA MET A 253 -12.55 4.40 22.91
C MET A 253 -13.84 3.84 23.55
N GLN A 254 -13.73 2.68 24.24
CA GLN A 254 -14.85 2.04 24.90
C GLN A 254 -15.39 2.86 26.08
N GLN A 255 -14.50 3.50 26.86
CA GLN A 255 -14.89 4.42 27.96
C GLN A 255 -15.65 5.64 27.45
N LYS A 256 -15.38 6.09 26.23
CA LYS A 256 -16.12 7.15 25.55
C LYS A 256 -17.46 6.68 24.95
N GLY A 257 -17.83 5.41 25.15
CA GLY A 257 -19.06 4.83 24.62
C GLY A 257 -19.03 4.51 23.14
N ILE A 258 -17.85 4.52 22.52
CA ILE A 258 -17.69 4.21 21.09
C ILE A 258 -17.40 2.71 20.95
N SER A 259 -18.30 1.97 20.30
CA SER A 259 -18.16 0.53 20.12
C SER A 259 -17.08 0.20 19.08
N PRO A 260 -16.15 -0.75 19.39
CA PRO A 260 -15.23 -1.27 18.40
C PRO A 260 -15.96 -1.96 17.23
N VAL A 261 -15.41 -1.83 16.04
CA VAL A 261 -15.89 -2.46 14.81
C VAL A 261 -14.84 -3.44 14.28
N GLU A 262 -15.13 -4.14 13.16
CA GLU A 262 -14.23 -5.14 12.57
C GLU A 262 -12.82 -4.59 12.30
N VAL A 263 -12.72 -3.35 11.82
CA VAL A 263 -11.44 -2.66 11.57
C VAL A 263 -10.67 -2.45 12.87
N THR A 264 -11.36 -2.07 13.96
CA THR A 264 -10.74 -1.90 15.28
C THR A 264 -10.11 -3.22 15.74
N TYR A 265 -10.88 -4.31 15.68
CA TYR A 265 -10.38 -5.63 16.09
C TYR A 265 -9.21 -6.10 15.21
N THR A 266 -9.27 -5.88 13.89
CA THR A 266 -8.16 -6.21 12.98
C THR A 266 -6.86 -5.49 13.40
N CYS A 267 -6.93 -4.20 13.74
CA CYS A 267 -5.78 -3.43 14.21
C CYS A 267 -5.25 -3.94 15.55
N ILE A 268 -6.13 -4.27 16.49
CA ILE A 268 -5.75 -4.81 17.80
C ILE A 268 -5.15 -6.21 17.69
N LEU A 269 -5.67 -7.09 16.83
CA LEU A 269 -5.08 -8.41 16.57
C LEU A 269 -3.66 -8.27 15.99
N LYS A 270 -3.44 -7.28 15.12
CA LYS A 270 -2.08 -6.95 14.64
C LYS A 270 -1.18 -6.49 15.79
N ALA A 271 -1.69 -5.68 16.73
CA ALA A 271 -0.94 -5.31 17.92
C ALA A 271 -0.62 -6.52 18.82
N CYS A 272 -1.54 -7.48 18.97
CA CYS A 272 -1.27 -8.76 19.67
C CYS A 272 -0.12 -9.52 18.99
N SER A 273 -0.15 -9.60 17.64
CA SER A 273 0.90 -10.29 16.86
C SER A 273 2.28 -9.69 17.10
N THR A 274 2.39 -8.36 17.13
CA THR A 274 3.67 -7.66 17.34
C THR A 274 4.20 -7.78 18.78
N LEU A 275 3.30 -7.88 19.75
CA LEU A 275 3.66 -8.09 21.16
C LEU A 275 3.92 -9.57 21.50
N GLY A 276 3.53 -10.51 20.64
CA GLY A 276 3.50 -11.92 20.98
C GLY A 276 2.47 -12.28 22.09
N ALA A 277 1.45 -11.44 22.29
CA ALA A 277 0.52 -11.51 23.40
C ALA A 277 -0.71 -12.39 23.06
N ALA A 278 -0.52 -13.71 23.03
CA ALA A 278 -1.57 -14.68 22.71
C ALA A 278 -2.79 -14.57 23.63
N ASP A 279 -2.59 -14.39 24.94
CA ASP A 279 -3.67 -14.30 25.92
C ASP A 279 -4.58 -13.09 25.67
N LYS A 280 -3.98 -11.93 25.33
CA LYS A 280 -4.76 -10.74 24.96
C LYS A 280 -5.53 -10.97 23.66
N GLY A 281 -4.87 -11.66 22.69
CA GLY A 281 -5.50 -12.04 21.42
C GLY A 281 -6.70 -12.98 21.63
N GLU A 282 -6.61 -13.91 22.57
CA GLU A 282 -7.71 -14.81 22.93
C GLU A 282 -8.92 -14.05 23.51
N ALA A 283 -8.68 -13.13 24.41
CA ALA A 283 -9.76 -12.29 24.96
C ALA A 283 -10.47 -11.45 23.86
N ILE A 284 -9.72 -10.97 22.87
CA ILE A 284 -10.28 -10.28 21.70
C ILE A 284 -11.06 -11.26 20.81
N HIS A 285 -10.55 -12.48 20.62
CA HIS A 285 -11.24 -13.51 19.84
C HIS A 285 -12.60 -13.86 20.48
N ASP A 286 -12.65 -14.06 21.79
CA ASP A 286 -13.90 -14.32 22.52
C ASP A 286 -14.91 -13.17 22.37
N GLU A 287 -14.43 -11.92 22.36
CA GLU A 287 -15.28 -10.75 22.13
C GLU A 287 -15.85 -10.73 20.72
N ILE A 288 -15.02 -11.02 19.71
CA ILE A 288 -15.43 -11.12 18.30
C ILE A 288 -16.50 -12.21 18.13
N LEU A 289 -16.34 -13.36 18.80
CA LEU A 289 -17.32 -14.46 18.78
C LEU A 289 -18.63 -14.06 19.44
N ARG A 290 -18.57 -13.39 20.61
CA ARG A 290 -19.78 -12.90 21.31
C ARG A 290 -20.58 -11.93 20.46
N GLN A 291 -19.91 -11.08 19.68
CA GLN A 291 -20.55 -10.12 18.78
C GLN A 291 -20.97 -10.75 17.44
N GLY A 292 -20.60 -11.99 17.15
CA GLY A 292 -20.96 -12.70 15.93
C GLY A 292 -20.31 -12.15 14.66
N LEU A 293 -19.18 -11.43 14.76
CA LEU A 293 -18.54 -10.70 13.65
C LEU A 293 -17.83 -11.62 12.65
N LEU A 294 -17.54 -12.88 12.99
CA LEU A 294 -16.84 -13.82 12.12
C LEU A 294 -17.68 -14.40 10.98
N LYS A 295 -19.01 -14.40 11.10
CA LYS A 295 -19.89 -15.17 10.19
C LYS A 295 -19.73 -14.80 8.71
N ASN A 296 -19.37 -13.54 8.41
CA ASN A 296 -19.25 -13.05 7.03
C ASN A 296 -17.99 -12.20 6.79
N ASN A 297 -17.04 -12.20 7.73
CA ASN A 297 -15.87 -11.33 7.66
C ASN A 297 -14.58 -12.14 7.52
N VAL A 298 -14.20 -12.41 6.26
CA VAL A 298 -12.97 -13.15 5.92
C VAL A 298 -11.72 -12.41 6.41
N VAL A 299 -11.71 -11.07 6.34
CA VAL A 299 -10.55 -10.25 6.76
C VAL A 299 -10.27 -10.41 8.26
N LEU A 300 -11.32 -10.42 9.08
CA LEU A 300 -11.19 -10.60 10.53
C LEU A 300 -10.74 -12.03 10.86
N GLY A 301 -11.27 -13.03 10.14
CA GLY A 301 -10.83 -14.41 10.26
C GLY A 301 -9.35 -14.58 9.94
N ASN A 302 -8.89 -14.00 8.83
CA ASN A 302 -7.49 -14.01 8.44
C ASN A 302 -6.59 -13.34 9.49
N ALA A 303 -7.05 -12.22 10.07
CA ALA A 303 -6.32 -11.53 11.14
C ALA A 303 -6.18 -12.36 12.42
N LEU A 304 -7.20 -13.16 12.76
CA LEU A 304 -7.13 -14.10 13.89
C LEU A 304 -6.13 -15.22 13.64
N VAL A 305 -6.17 -15.86 12.47
CA VAL A 305 -5.21 -16.90 12.10
C VAL A 305 -3.78 -16.34 12.12
N ASP A 306 -3.54 -15.17 11.53
CA ASP A 306 -2.24 -14.49 11.51
C ASP A 306 -1.76 -14.16 12.94
N MET A 307 -2.65 -13.67 13.79
CA MET A 307 -2.34 -13.34 15.17
C MET A 307 -1.88 -14.57 15.94
N TYR A 308 -2.65 -15.66 15.92
CA TYR A 308 -2.27 -16.88 16.61
C TYR A 308 -1.00 -17.51 16.06
N ALA A 309 -0.84 -17.51 14.73
CA ALA A 309 0.36 -18.03 14.06
C ALA A 309 1.63 -17.27 14.50
N LYS A 310 1.60 -15.93 14.48
CA LYS A 310 2.72 -15.08 14.90
C LYS A 310 3.01 -15.16 16.40
N CYS A 311 1.99 -15.31 17.23
CA CYS A 311 2.17 -15.56 18.67
C CYS A 311 2.71 -16.97 18.97
N GLY A 312 2.77 -17.86 17.96
CA GLY A 312 3.23 -19.25 18.11
C GLY A 312 2.18 -20.24 18.64
N ALA A 313 0.92 -19.82 18.79
CA ALA A 313 -0.20 -20.66 19.17
C ALA A 313 -0.79 -21.36 17.93
N LEU A 314 0.01 -22.23 17.29
CA LEU A 314 -0.27 -22.80 15.96
C LEU A 314 -1.48 -23.73 15.96
N GLU A 315 -1.73 -24.45 17.08
CA GLU A 315 -2.90 -25.32 17.23
C GLU A 315 -4.19 -24.48 17.22
N LYS A 316 -4.19 -23.32 17.91
CA LYS A 316 -5.32 -22.39 17.88
C LYS A 316 -5.49 -21.74 16.51
N ALA A 317 -4.38 -21.38 15.84
CA ALA A 317 -4.42 -20.85 14.48
C ALA A 317 -5.06 -21.86 13.51
N GLN A 318 -4.70 -23.15 13.61
CA GLN A 318 -5.29 -24.22 12.83
C GLN A 318 -6.77 -24.40 13.16
N GLN A 319 -7.14 -24.42 14.45
CA GLN A 319 -8.53 -24.54 14.88
C GLN A 319 -9.39 -23.41 14.31
N VAL A 320 -8.94 -22.16 14.44
CA VAL A 320 -9.64 -20.99 13.88
C VAL A 320 -9.80 -21.15 12.37
N LEU A 321 -8.73 -21.52 11.65
CA LEU A 321 -8.80 -21.76 10.20
C LEU A 321 -9.85 -22.84 9.86
N ASP A 322 -9.93 -23.91 10.65
CA ASP A 322 -10.87 -24.99 10.42
C ASP A 322 -12.33 -24.62 10.74
N GLU A 323 -12.55 -23.64 11.60
CA GLU A 323 -13.87 -23.11 11.94
C GLU A 323 -14.35 -22.00 10.98
N LEU A 324 -13.44 -21.36 10.22
CA LEU A 324 -13.81 -20.32 9.28
C LEU A 324 -14.74 -20.85 8.18
N PRO A 325 -15.87 -20.15 7.90
CA PRO A 325 -16.80 -20.54 6.85
C PRO A 325 -16.19 -20.42 5.45
N ILE A 326 -15.34 -19.41 5.24
CA ILE A 326 -14.62 -19.15 4.01
C ILE A 326 -13.13 -19.10 4.34
N ARG A 327 -12.35 -19.92 3.65
CA ARG A 327 -10.89 -19.99 3.77
C ARG A 327 -10.29 -19.57 2.45
N ASP A 328 -9.53 -18.49 2.46
CA ASP A 328 -8.87 -17.95 1.28
C ASP A 328 -7.35 -18.21 1.30
N LEU A 329 -6.66 -17.79 0.26
CA LEU A 329 -5.21 -17.88 0.17
C LEU A 329 -4.49 -17.21 1.34
N ILE A 330 -5.03 -16.07 1.84
CA ILE A 330 -4.39 -15.28 2.90
C ILE A 330 -4.41 -16.05 4.22
N SER A 331 -5.55 -16.68 4.57
CA SER A 331 -5.68 -17.48 5.78
C SER A 331 -4.74 -18.71 5.79
N TRP A 332 -4.61 -19.38 4.64
CA TRP A 332 -3.68 -20.50 4.51
C TRP A 332 -2.23 -20.05 4.59
N ASN A 333 -1.86 -18.96 3.90
CA ASN A 333 -0.49 -18.42 3.95
C ASN A 333 -0.10 -17.97 5.35
N ALA A 334 -1.01 -17.37 6.12
CA ALA A 334 -0.75 -17.00 7.51
C ALA A 334 -0.36 -18.22 8.36
N LEU A 335 -1.12 -19.32 8.25
CA LEU A 335 -0.83 -20.56 8.98
C LEU A 335 0.44 -21.26 8.49
N ILE A 336 0.61 -21.39 7.17
CA ILE A 336 1.80 -22.02 6.55
C ILE A 336 3.07 -21.28 6.94
N THR A 337 3.05 -19.94 6.88
CA THR A 337 4.18 -19.10 7.31
C THR A 337 4.46 -19.27 8.80
N GLY A 338 3.43 -19.34 9.63
CA GLY A 338 3.59 -19.60 11.07
C GLY A 338 4.26 -20.94 11.36
N TYR A 339 3.85 -22.02 10.69
CA TYR A 339 4.50 -23.32 10.82
C TYR A 339 5.96 -23.28 10.31
N ALA A 340 6.22 -22.61 9.19
CA ALA A 340 7.57 -22.47 8.63
C ALA A 340 8.50 -21.73 9.58
N GLN A 341 8.07 -20.61 10.18
CA GLN A 341 8.84 -19.84 11.15
C GLN A 341 9.17 -20.61 12.43
N ARG A 342 8.35 -21.58 12.81
CA ARG A 342 8.57 -22.45 13.98
C ARG A 342 9.29 -23.75 13.62
N GLY A 343 9.74 -23.92 12.37
CA GLY A 343 10.44 -25.13 11.94
C GLY A 343 9.57 -26.38 11.85
N GLN A 344 8.25 -26.22 11.85
CA GLN A 344 7.29 -27.34 11.75
C GLN A 344 7.02 -27.70 10.29
N PHE A 345 8.07 -28.06 9.55
CA PHE A 345 8.03 -28.23 8.10
C PHE A 345 7.07 -29.32 7.62
N HIS A 346 6.88 -30.38 8.41
CA HIS A 346 5.88 -31.41 8.08
C HIS A 346 4.45 -30.81 8.02
N ASN A 347 4.11 -29.90 8.95
CA ASN A 347 2.83 -29.23 8.95
C ASN A 347 2.67 -28.25 7.79
N VAL A 348 3.75 -27.59 7.34
CA VAL A 348 3.76 -26.77 6.11
C VAL A 348 3.31 -27.60 4.92
N LEU A 349 3.96 -28.73 4.68
CA LEU A 349 3.64 -29.62 3.54
C LEU A 349 2.23 -30.21 3.65
N ARG A 350 1.79 -30.55 4.86
CA ARG A 350 0.42 -31.02 5.09
C ARG A 350 -0.60 -29.92 4.75
N CYS A 351 -0.40 -28.71 5.22
CA CYS A 351 -1.29 -27.59 4.93
C CYS A 351 -1.33 -27.27 3.44
N PHE A 352 -0.19 -27.28 2.76
CA PHE A 352 -0.10 -27.10 1.31
C PHE A 352 -0.94 -28.12 0.55
N ARG A 353 -0.81 -29.42 0.87
CA ARG A 353 -1.60 -30.48 0.21
C ARG A 353 -3.10 -30.33 0.46
N VAL A 354 -3.51 -29.94 1.69
CA VAL A 354 -4.92 -29.71 2.02
C VAL A 354 -5.45 -28.50 1.24
N MET A 355 -4.68 -27.42 1.13
CA MET A 355 -5.01 -26.22 0.38
C MET A 355 -5.23 -26.53 -1.11
N GLU A 356 -4.29 -27.28 -1.74
CA GLU A 356 -4.44 -27.73 -3.13
C GLU A 356 -5.70 -28.60 -3.33
N HIS A 357 -5.94 -29.56 -2.43
CA HIS A 357 -7.11 -30.44 -2.50
C HIS A 357 -8.43 -29.67 -2.41
N LYS A 358 -8.43 -28.52 -1.70
CA LYS A 358 -9.59 -27.62 -1.62
C LYS A 358 -9.71 -26.66 -2.81
N GLY A 359 -8.83 -26.76 -3.81
CA GLY A 359 -8.86 -25.94 -5.01
C GLY A 359 -8.38 -24.50 -4.79
N ILE A 360 -7.67 -24.23 -3.69
CA ILE A 360 -7.08 -22.91 -3.45
C ILE A 360 -5.70 -22.89 -4.09
N PHE A 361 -5.50 -21.97 -5.05
CA PHE A 361 -4.25 -21.85 -5.80
C PHE A 361 -3.16 -21.19 -4.96
N PRO A 362 -1.99 -21.87 -4.80
CA PRO A 362 -0.83 -21.30 -4.13
C PRO A 362 -0.28 -20.06 -4.86
N ASP A 363 0.36 -19.17 -4.11
CA ASP A 363 1.11 -18.03 -4.64
C ASP A 363 2.62 -18.15 -4.38
N ALA A 364 3.38 -17.10 -4.71
CA ALA A 364 4.81 -17.05 -4.50
C ALA A 364 5.20 -17.26 -3.01
N ILE A 365 4.43 -16.70 -2.07
CA ILE A 365 4.68 -16.83 -0.62
C ILE A 365 4.50 -18.27 -0.18
N THR A 366 3.44 -18.92 -0.64
CA THR A 366 3.18 -20.34 -0.36
C THR A 366 4.34 -21.20 -0.79
N PHE A 367 4.85 -21.00 -2.03
CA PHE A 367 5.97 -21.77 -2.56
C PHE A 367 7.29 -21.50 -1.86
N SER A 368 7.56 -20.24 -1.45
CA SER A 368 8.74 -19.94 -0.61
C SER A 368 8.72 -20.77 0.68
N CYS A 369 7.57 -20.86 1.36
CA CYS A 369 7.44 -21.67 2.57
C CYS A 369 7.58 -23.19 2.30
N VAL A 370 6.99 -23.69 1.21
CA VAL A 370 7.03 -25.12 0.83
C VAL A 370 8.45 -25.53 0.46
N LEU A 371 9.14 -24.75 -0.37
CA LEU A 371 10.54 -25.04 -0.76
C LEU A 371 11.49 -24.96 0.42
N ASN A 372 11.30 -23.97 1.31
CA ASN A 372 12.06 -23.88 2.56
C ASN A 372 11.82 -25.13 3.43
N ALA A 373 10.56 -25.60 3.53
CA ALA A 373 10.24 -26.83 4.25
C ALA A 373 10.91 -28.07 3.63
N CYS A 374 10.96 -28.16 2.31
CA CYS A 374 11.69 -29.24 1.60
C CYS A 374 13.19 -29.17 1.91
N SER A 375 13.80 -27.96 1.87
CA SER A 375 15.21 -27.78 2.17
C SER A 375 15.58 -28.28 3.58
N HIS A 376 14.79 -27.84 4.57
CA HIS A 376 15.04 -28.23 5.94
C HIS A 376 14.73 -29.69 6.27
N SER A 377 13.82 -30.31 5.51
CA SER A 377 13.44 -31.72 5.66
C SER A 377 14.27 -32.67 4.79
N GLY A 378 15.16 -32.15 3.93
CA GLY A 378 15.96 -32.94 3.00
C GLY A 378 15.16 -33.62 1.90
N LEU A 379 13.98 -33.11 1.56
CA LEU A 379 13.06 -33.65 0.55
C LEU A 379 13.43 -33.12 -0.84
N ILE A 380 14.48 -33.70 -1.44
CA ILE A 380 15.07 -33.21 -2.70
C ILE A 380 14.10 -33.38 -3.86
N GLU A 381 13.58 -34.58 -4.03
CA GLU A 381 12.69 -34.92 -5.16
C GLU A 381 11.41 -34.09 -5.14
N GLU A 382 10.78 -33.96 -3.96
CA GLU A 382 9.59 -33.13 -3.80
C GLU A 382 9.89 -31.65 -4.06
N GLY A 383 11.05 -31.14 -3.61
CA GLY A 383 11.48 -29.76 -3.86
C GLY A 383 11.65 -29.47 -5.36
N GLU A 384 12.29 -30.39 -6.10
CA GLU A 384 12.43 -30.30 -7.57
C GLU A 384 11.05 -30.28 -8.25
N ILE A 385 10.11 -31.14 -7.83
CA ILE A 385 8.75 -31.20 -8.36
C ILE A 385 8.00 -29.89 -8.06
N TYR A 386 8.04 -29.42 -6.81
CA TYR A 386 7.34 -28.18 -6.45
C TYR A 386 7.93 -26.97 -7.17
N PHE A 387 9.25 -26.87 -7.29
CA PHE A 387 9.88 -25.77 -8.03
C PHE A 387 9.51 -25.79 -9.52
N SER A 388 9.49 -26.96 -10.17
CA SER A 388 9.03 -27.11 -11.55
C SER A 388 7.57 -26.68 -11.72
N ASN A 389 6.72 -27.04 -10.76
CA ASN A 389 5.28 -26.75 -10.79
C ASN A 389 4.97 -25.27 -10.65
N ILE A 390 5.84 -24.45 -10.04
CA ILE A 390 5.66 -22.98 -9.92
C ILE A 390 5.30 -22.40 -11.29
N THR A 391 6.08 -22.73 -12.31
CA THR A 391 5.86 -22.19 -13.67
C THR A 391 4.91 -23.08 -14.48
N SER A 392 5.14 -24.41 -14.48
CA SER A 392 4.44 -25.32 -15.40
C SER A 392 2.97 -25.51 -15.04
N LYS A 393 2.62 -25.59 -13.77
CA LYS A 393 1.26 -25.82 -13.28
C LYS A 393 0.54 -24.54 -12.89
N TYR A 394 1.26 -23.58 -12.28
CA TYR A 394 0.64 -22.38 -11.68
C TYR A 394 0.92 -21.10 -12.44
N GLY A 395 1.82 -21.12 -13.44
CA GLY A 395 2.14 -19.93 -14.25
C GLY A 395 2.81 -18.79 -13.48
N ILE A 396 3.37 -19.09 -12.29
CA ILE A 396 4.07 -18.12 -11.45
C ILE A 396 5.53 -18.02 -11.93
N ILE A 397 6.07 -16.82 -11.98
CA ILE A 397 7.49 -16.60 -12.27
C ILE A 397 8.27 -16.80 -10.96
N PRO A 398 9.22 -17.78 -10.90
CA PRO A 398 10.05 -17.96 -9.72
C PRO A 398 10.84 -16.70 -9.37
N ASN A 399 10.81 -16.30 -8.11
CA ASN A 399 11.57 -15.15 -7.58
C ASN A 399 12.87 -15.59 -6.91
N SER A 400 13.69 -14.64 -6.45
CA SER A 400 14.97 -14.89 -5.79
C SER A 400 14.87 -15.81 -4.56
N GLU A 401 13.79 -15.73 -3.79
CA GLU A 401 13.57 -16.58 -2.61
C GLU A 401 13.41 -18.06 -3.00
N HIS A 402 12.64 -18.33 -4.07
CA HIS A 402 12.47 -19.69 -4.58
C HIS A 402 13.80 -20.31 -5.01
N TYR A 403 14.62 -19.55 -5.76
CA TYR A 403 15.95 -19.99 -6.17
C TYR A 403 16.87 -20.20 -4.98
N THR A 404 16.84 -19.29 -3.99
CA THR A 404 17.63 -19.43 -2.75
C THR A 404 17.27 -20.70 -2.00
N CYS A 405 15.97 -21.03 -1.86
CA CYS A 405 15.53 -22.26 -1.23
C CYS A 405 16.02 -23.51 -1.99
N MET A 406 16.07 -23.48 -3.33
CA MET A 406 16.60 -24.59 -4.13
C MET A 406 18.11 -24.73 -3.98
N VAL A 407 18.87 -23.64 -3.94
CA VAL A 407 20.31 -23.65 -3.67
C VAL A 407 20.60 -24.21 -2.28
N ASP A 408 19.85 -23.80 -1.26
CA ASP A 408 19.96 -24.31 0.11
C ASP A 408 19.59 -25.81 0.17
N LEU A 409 18.52 -26.24 -0.52
CA LEU A 409 18.10 -27.64 -0.60
C LEU A 409 19.23 -28.54 -1.14
N PHE A 410 19.76 -28.21 -2.31
CA PHE A 410 20.84 -28.97 -2.93
C PHE A 410 22.14 -28.87 -2.12
N GLY A 411 22.45 -27.69 -1.63
CA GLY A 411 23.63 -27.44 -0.82
C GLY A 411 23.63 -28.24 0.47
N ARG A 412 22.53 -28.28 1.21
CA ARG A 412 22.39 -29.10 2.44
C ARG A 412 22.54 -30.57 2.17
N ALA A 413 22.08 -31.03 1.00
CA ALA A 413 22.18 -32.42 0.58
C ALA A 413 23.55 -32.81 0.01
N GLY A 414 24.46 -31.86 -0.25
CA GLY A 414 25.77 -32.11 -0.81
C GLY A 414 25.82 -32.14 -2.34
N HIS A 415 24.73 -31.80 -3.01
CA HIS A 415 24.67 -31.72 -4.47
C HIS A 415 25.06 -30.33 -4.97
N LEU A 416 26.37 -29.94 -4.71
CA LEU A 416 26.85 -28.60 -5.02
C LEU A 416 26.80 -28.26 -6.51
N ASP A 417 26.99 -29.25 -7.38
CA ASP A 417 26.84 -29.17 -8.84
C ASP A 417 25.41 -28.73 -9.25
N LYS A 418 24.38 -29.31 -8.63
CA LYS A 418 23.00 -28.92 -8.85
C LYS A 418 22.69 -27.52 -8.31
N ALA A 419 23.27 -27.15 -7.15
CA ALA A 419 23.13 -25.80 -6.60
C ALA A 419 23.69 -24.75 -7.56
N VAL A 420 24.87 -24.96 -8.12
CA VAL A 420 25.48 -24.10 -9.14
C VAL A 420 24.62 -24.03 -10.41
N ALA A 421 24.09 -25.17 -10.87
CA ALA A 421 23.23 -25.21 -12.05
C ALA A 421 21.92 -24.39 -11.85
N VAL A 422 21.40 -24.35 -10.63
CA VAL A 422 20.24 -23.48 -10.28
C VAL A 422 20.61 -22.01 -10.39
N ILE A 423 21.78 -21.59 -9.84
CA ILE A 423 22.25 -20.21 -9.91
C ILE A 423 22.45 -19.76 -11.37
N GLN A 424 23.02 -20.60 -12.21
CA GLN A 424 23.26 -20.32 -13.63
C GLN A 424 21.95 -20.10 -14.43
N ARG A 425 20.82 -20.62 -13.95
CA ARG A 425 19.50 -20.46 -14.58
C ARG A 425 18.71 -19.26 -14.04
N MET A 426 19.24 -18.56 -13.04
CA MET A 426 18.57 -17.39 -12.50
C MET A 426 18.58 -16.23 -13.48
N PRO A 427 17.50 -15.45 -13.57
CA PRO A 427 17.44 -14.25 -14.41
C PRO A 427 18.45 -13.16 -14.01
N SER A 428 18.78 -13.05 -12.73
CA SER A 428 19.83 -12.20 -12.16
C SER A 428 20.49 -12.91 -10.99
N THR A 429 21.74 -12.61 -10.75
CA THR A 429 22.53 -13.11 -9.61
C THR A 429 22.81 -12.03 -8.57
N ASP A 430 22.15 -10.86 -8.66
CA ASP A 430 22.34 -9.71 -7.77
C ASP A 430 21.64 -9.86 -6.41
N TYR A 431 21.46 -11.11 -5.95
CA TYR A 431 20.78 -11.41 -4.69
C TYR A 431 21.76 -11.99 -3.66
N PRO A 432 22.11 -11.26 -2.59
CA PRO A 432 23.06 -11.73 -1.57
C PRO A 432 22.69 -13.07 -0.95
N SER A 433 21.39 -13.33 -0.76
CA SER A 433 20.88 -14.55 -0.10
C SER A 433 21.27 -15.85 -0.81
N VAL A 434 21.36 -15.85 -2.13
CA VAL A 434 21.73 -17.02 -2.93
C VAL A 434 23.21 -17.39 -2.68
N TRP A 435 24.07 -16.40 -2.68
CA TRP A 435 25.51 -16.58 -2.44
C TRP A 435 25.80 -17.01 -1.00
N SER A 436 25.07 -16.44 -0.03
CA SER A 436 25.17 -16.83 1.37
C SER A 436 24.73 -18.29 1.59
N ALA A 437 23.68 -18.76 0.89
CA ALA A 437 23.24 -20.16 0.93
C ALA A 437 24.31 -21.12 0.36
N LEU A 438 24.91 -20.73 -0.78
CA LEU A 438 25.98 -21.53 -1.39
C LEU A 438 27.24 -21.55 -0.52
N LEU A 439 27.67 -20.41 0.03
CA LEU A 439 28.80 -20.32 0.98
C LEU A 439 28.59 -21.19 2.22
N GLY A 440 27.37 -21.16 2.80
CA GLY A 440 27.01 -22.03 3.92
C GLY A 440 27.14 -23.50 3.59
N SER A 441 26.82 -23.88 2.37
CA SER A 441 26.93 -25.24 1.85
C SER A 441 28.43 -25.64 1.63
N CYS A 442 29.21 -24.77 1.01
CA CYS A 442 30.66 -24.97 0.82
C CYS A 442 31.39 -25.14 2.15
N ARG A 443 30.99 -24.36 3.17
CA ARG A 443 31.55 -24.53 4.54
C ARG A 443 31.20 -25.91 5.12
N LYS A 444 29.99 -26.40 4.91
CA LYS A 444 29.55 -27.70 5.43
C LYS A 444 30.32 -28.87 4.78
N TRP A 445 30.59 -28.77 3.49
CA TRP A 445 31.16 -29.84 2.71
C TRP A 445 32.67 -29.69 2.45
N GLY A 446 33.26 -28.55 2.86
CA GLY A 446 34.70 -28.28 2.75
C GLY A 446 35.17 -27.97 1.33
N ASP A 447 34.26 -27.50 0.46
CA ASP A 447 34.64 -27.11 -0.91
C ASP A 447 35.18 -25.68 -0.93
N VAL A 448 36.52 -25.58 -0.96
CA VAL A 448 37.22 -24.30 -0.89
C VAL A 448 37.14 -23.51 -2.18
N ASP A 449 37.23 -24.19 -3.33
CA ASP A 449 37.24 -23.52 -4.64
C ASP A 449 35.87 -22.94 -5.01
N LEU A 450 34.84 -23.72 -4.80
CA LEU A 450 33.47 -23.24 -4.98
C LEU A 450 33.11 -22.17 -3.94
N GLY A 451 33.59 -22.33 -2.69
CA GLY A 451 33.45 -21.32 -1.65
C GLY A 451 34.06 -19.99 -2.04
N ARG A 452 35.29 -20.03 -2.62
CA ARG A 452 35.93 -18.80 -3.12
C ARG A 452 35.15 -18.14 -4.25
N TRP A 453 34.69 -18.92 -5.22
CA TRP A 453 33.86 -18.42 -6.31
C TRP A 453 32.56 -17.76 -5.79
N ALA A 454 31.87 -18.41 -4.86
CA ALA A 454 30.66 -17.86 -4.25
C ALA A 454 30.95 -16.58 -3.45
N PHE A 455 32.07 -16.52 -2.72
CA PHE A 455 32.48 -15.34 -1.99
C PHE A 455 32.76 -14.14 -2.90
N ASP A 456 33.51 -14.36 -3.99
CA ASP A 456 33.82 -13.27 -4.94
C ASP A 456 32.57 -12.64 -5.54
N HIS A 457 31.54 -13.45 -5.80
CA HIS A 457 30.24 -12.92 -6.24
C HIS A 457 29.45 -12.23 -5.12
N ALA A 458 29.46 -12.79 -3.91
CA ALA A 458 28.78 -12.18 -2.77
C ALA A 458 29.27 -10.74 -2.50
N ILE A 459 30.60 -10.54 -2.50
CA ILE A 459 31.20 -9.22 -2.27
C ILE A 459 31.05 -8.26 -3.46
N GLN A 460 30.86 -8.77 -4.68
CA GLN A 460 30.48 -7.92 -5.83
C GLN A 460 29.07 -7.36 -5.69
N VAL A 461 28.15 -8.13 -5.13
CA VAL A 461 26.77 -7.70 -4.89
C VAL A 461 26.68 -6.78 -3.66
N ASP A 462 27.32 -7.18 -2.55
CA ASP A 462 27.40 -6.39 -1.32
C ASP A 462 28.81 -6.49 -0.72
N GLY A 463 29.63 -5.48 -0.99
CA GLY A 463 31.00 -5.41 -0.47
C GLY A 463 31.08 -5.32 1.06
N ASN A 464 29.97 -5.12 1.76
CA ASN A 464 29.90 -5.05 3.23
C ASN A 464 29.28 -6.28 3.88
N ASP A 465 28.96 -7.31 3.13
CA ASP A 465 28.41 -8.55 3.69
C ASP A 465 29.38 -9.22 4.68
N SER A 466 29.38 -8.75 5.92
CA SER A 466 30.23 -9.30 7.00
C SER A 466 30.06 -10.81 7.18
N ALA A 467 28.89 -11.37 6.89
CA ALA A 467 28.63 -12.80 7.01
C ALA A 467 29.36 -13.59 5.92
N ALA A 468 29.47 -13.07 4.70
CA ALA A 468 30.23 -13.69 3.62
C ALA A 468 31.74 -13.77 3.97
N TYR A 469 32.31 -12.69 4.50
CA TYR A 469 33.71 -12.68 4.94
C TYR A 469 33.96 -13.72 6.05
N VAL A 470 33.13 -13.75 7.10
CA VAL A 470 33.24 -14.71 8.19
C VAL A 470 33.11 -16.16 7.69
N CYS A 471 32.19 -16.39 6.77
CA CYS A 471 31.95 -17.72 6.21
C CYS A 471 33.18 -18.20 5.41
N MET A 472 33.78 -17.34 4.57
CA MET A 472 34.95 -17.68 3.76
C MET A 472 36.20 -17.89 4.63
N ALA A 473 36.43 -17.05 5.64
CA ALA A 473 37.51 -17.25 6.60
C ALA A 473 37.38 -18.61 7.30
N ASN A 474 36.16 -18.99 7.71
CA ASN A 474 35.93 -20.32 8.31
C ASN A 474 36.17 -21.48 7.32
N ILE A 475 35.84 -21.31 6.03
CA ILE A 475 36.16 -22.33 5.00
C ILE A 475 37.65 -22.53 4.89
N TYR A 476 38.46 -21.46 4.80
CA TYR A 476 39.90 -21.53 4.71
C TYR A 476 40.52 -22.12 5.98
N ALA A 477 40.07 -21.67 7.17
CA ALA A 477 40.57 -22.21 8.44
C ALA A 477 40.29 -23.72 8.57
N ALA A 478 39.11 -24.19 8.19
CA ALA A 478 38.75 -25.60 8.20
C ALA A 478 39.58 -26.44 7.21
N ALA A 479 40.03 -25.84 6.10
CA ALA A 479 40.94 -26.46 5.13
C ALA A 479 42.42 -26.39 5.49
N GLY A 480 42.78 -25.85 6.67
CA GLY A 480 44.15 -25.66 7.11
C GLY A 480 44.90 -24.52 6.42
N ARG A 481 44.21 -23.64 5.70
CA ARG A 481 44.76 -22.49 4.98
C ARG A 481 44.67 -21.21 5.82
N GLN A 482 45.47 -21.15 6.90
CA GLN A 482 45.39 -20.11 7.91
C GLN A 482 45.73 -18.72 7.36
N ASP A 483 46.77 -18.62 6.51
CA ASP A 483 47.19 -17.35 5.90
C ASP A 483 46.06 -16.73 5.05
N ASP A 484 45.33 -17.57 4.31
CA ASP A 484 44.18 -17.12 3.51
C ASP A 484 42.99 -16.67 4.39
N ALA A 485 42.78 -17.37 5.52
CA ALA A 485 41.76 -16.98 6.49
C ALA A 485 42.05 -15.59 7.09
N GLU A 486 43.31 -15.34 7.49
CA GLU A 486 43.74 -14.03 8.00
C GLU A 486 43.60 -12.91 6.95
N ASN A 487 43.95 -13.21 5.68
CA ASN A 487 43.77 -12.26 4.58
C ASN A 487 42.27 -11.86 4.39
N ILE A 488 41.34 -12.80 4.48
CA ILE A 488 39.92 -12.50 4.40
C ILE A 488 39.44 -11.62 5.56
N GLU A 489 39.97 -11.87 6.79
CA GLU A 489 39.65 -11.03 7.95
C GLU A 489 40.19 -9.59 7.80
N LEU A 490 41.39 -9.43 7.22
CA LEU A 490 41.94 -8.11 6.90
C LEU A 490 41.07 -7.38 5.88
N MET A 491 40.62 -8.05 4.81
CA MET A 491 39.73 -7.49 3.81
C MET A 491 38.42 -7.02 4.46
N ARG A 492 37.85 -7.79 5.40
CA ARG A 492 36.64 -7.39 6.16
C ARG A 492 36.87 -6.11 6.95
N ALA A 493 37.98 -5.99 7.64
CA ALA A 493 38.34 -4.81 8.43
C ALA A 493 38.52 -3.56 7.55
N GLU A 494 39.08 -3.69 6.36
CA GLU A 494 39.26 -2.61 5.40
C GLU A 494 37.91 -2.16 4.80
N SER A 495 37.03 -3.09 4.44
CA SER A 495 35.68 -2.80 3.96
C SER A 495 34.90 -1.99 5.00
N SER A 496 34.93 -2.43 6.26
CA SER A 496 34.26 -1.72 7.36
C SER A 496 34.78 -0.31 7.59
N ARG A 497 36.10 -0.06 7.38
CA ARG A 497 36.69 1.29 7.51
C ARG A 497 36.34 2.23 6.37
N LYS A 498 36.23 1.76 5.14
CA LYS A 498 35.84 2.59 3.98
C LYS A 498 34.45 3.19 4.14
N PHE A 499 33.53 2.46 4.75
CA PHE A 499 32.14 2.94 4.96
C PHE A 499 31.97 3.82 6.21
N SER A 500 32.74 3.59 7.29
CA SER A 500 32.72 4.48 8.45
C SER A 500 33.36 5.85 8.15
N GLY A 501 34.23 5.94 7.13
CA GLY A 501 34.86 7.19 6.68
C GLY A 501 33.96 8.05 5.77
N SER A 502 32.93 7.50 5.13
CA SER A 502 32.03 8.25 4.25
C SER A 502 30.87 8.96 4.98
N CYS A 503 30.73 8.75 6.30
CA CYS A 503 29.70 9.42 7.14
C CYS A 503 30.22 10.63 7.92
N SER A 504 31.44 11.16 7.65
CA SER A 504 31.88 12.41 8.23
C SER A 504 31.37 13.59 7.39
N VAL A 505 30.23 14.14 7.81
CA VAL A 505 29.76 15.47 7.43
C VAL A 505 30.87 16.49 7.72
N PRO A 506 31.31 17.32 6.77
CA PRO A 506 32.27 18.38 7.05
C PRO A 506 31.60 19.38 8.03
N LYS A 507 32.15 19.49 9.23
CA LYS A 507 31.85 20.59 10.14
C LYS A 507 32.20 21.89 9.42
N GLY A 508 31.16 22.66 9.10
CA GLY A 508 31.28 23.96 8.50
C GLY A 508 32.18 24.87 9.32
N SER A 509 33.16 25.44 8.66
CA SER A 509 33.93 26.56 9.13
C SER A 509 33.02 27.80 9.22
N THR A 510 32.96 28.33 10.41
CA THR A 510 32.52 29.68 10.72
C THR A 510 33.31 30.73 9.91
N CYS A 511 32.62 31.60 9.18
CA CYS A 511 32.86 33.04 9.10
C CYS A 511 31.54 33.71 8.67
#